data_f45743fb971db05df6039fdfb2e04a7d
#
_entry.id   f45743fb971db05df6039fdfb2e04a7d
#
_cell.length_a   1.000
_cell.length_b   1.000
_cell.length_c   1.000
_cell.angle_alpha   90.00
_cell.angle_beta   90.00
_cell.angle_gamma   90.00
#
_symmetry.space_group_name_H-M   'P 1'
#
loop_
_entity.id
_entity.type
_entity.pdbx_description
1 polymer ?
#
loop_
_entity_poly.entity_id
_entity_poly.type
_entity_poly.pdbx_seq_one_letter_code
_entity_poly.pdbx_strand_id
1 'polypeptide(L)'
;MMRVLKPLQDKATTGAGKKLVLPEPRRVRFLIRGEGPVSAGAVTIECCPESTKAGKFWMELATIPVPADSGLAQYYTEEASGLFRARISRPVSNGTVTVTPLVSRGRQDRPDRTKVV
;
A
#
# COMPACT_ATOMS: atom_id res chain seq x y z
N MET A 1 4.89 2.71 -17.86
CA MET A 1 5.10 3.77 -16.87
C MET A 1 4.08 3.67 -15.76
N MET A 2 4.50 3.91 -14.55
CA MET A 2 3.62 3.85 -13.38
C MET A 2 3.21 5.23 -12.92
N ARG A 3 2.01 5.34 -12.37
CA ARG A 3 1.47 6.57 -11.82
C ARG A 3 1.59 6.53 -10.29
N VAL A 4 2.13 7.60 -9.72
CA VAL A 4 2.22 7.74 -8.27
C VAL A 4 0.88 8.26 -7.75
N LEU A 5 0.33 7.58 -6.76
CA LEU A 5 -0.91 7.99 -6.12
C LEU A 5 -0.64 8.55 -4.72
N LYS A 6 -1.71 8.98 -4.04
CA LYS A 6 -1.59 9.47 -2.67
C LYS A 6 -1.13 8.38 -1.73
N PRO A 7 -0.37 8.71 -0.68
CA PRO A 7 0.07 7.70 0.28
C PRO A 7 -1.09 6.97 0.96
N LEU A 8 -0.91 5.66 1.16
CA LEU A 8 -1.83 4.85 1.95
C LEU A 8 -1.54 5.01 3.44
N GLN A 9 -0.29 5.24 3.78
CA GLN A 9 0.17 5.64 5.11
C GLN A 9 1.06 6.86 4.92
N ASP A 10 0.84 7.90 5.71
CA ASP A 10 1.58 9.15 5.59
C ASP A 10 2.17 9.53 6.95
N LYS A 11 3.46 9.29 7.12
CA LYS A 11 4.19 9.55 8.36
C LYS A 11 3.46 8.99 9.58
N ALA A 12 3.01 7.77 9.46
CA ALA A 12 2.18 7.11 10.45
C ALA A 12 2.99 6.16 11.33
N THR A 13 2.43 5.82 12.48
CA THR A 13 3.02 4.86 13.42
C THR A 13 2.12 3.67 13.67
N THR A 14 0.81 3.82 13.42
CA THR A 14 -0.20 2.77 13.63
C THR A 14 -1.33 2.93 12.63
N GLY A 15 -2.17 1.92 12.52
CA GLY A 15 -3.43 2.02 11.81
C GLY A 15 -3.47 1.25 10.50
N ALA A 16 -4.67 1.12 9.97
CA ALA A 16 -4.91 0.43 8.71
C ALA A 16 -4.64 1.31 7.49
N GLY A 17 -4.67 2.64 7.66
CA GLY A 17 -4.41 3.58 6.58
C GLY A 17 -5.57 3.70 5.60
N LYS A 18 -5.26 4.28 4.46
CA LYS A 18 -6.22 4.46 3.37
C LYS A 18 -6.23 3.24 2.46
N LYS A 19 -7.29 3.11 1.69
CA LYS A 19 -7.45 1.99 0.75
C LYS A 19 -7.10 2.43 -0.66
N LEU A 20 -6.45 1.54 -1.40
CA LEU A 20 -6.23 1.70 -2.83
C LEU A 20 -7.34 0.95 -3.54
N VAL A 21 -8.07 1.64 -4.41
CA VAL A 21 -9.17 1.06 -5.18
C VAL A 21 -8.70 0.79 -6.60
N LEU A 22 -8.71 -0.49 -6.99
CA LEU A 22 -8.35 -0.92 -8.34
C LEU A 22 -9.56 -1.54 -9.02
N PRO A 23 -10.38 -0.74 -9.76
CA PRO A 23 -11.56 -1.27 -10.44
C PRO A 23 -11.21 -2.23 -11.58
N GLU A 24 -10.01 -2.09 -12.13
CA GLU A 24 -9.51 -2.95 -13.20
C GLU A 24 -8.15 -3.52 -12.80
N PRO A 25 -7.76 -4.68 -13.35
CA PRO A 25 -6.46 -5.25 -13.03
C PRO A 25 -5.30 -4.31 -13.36
N ARG A 26 -4.44 -4.12 -12.39
CA ARG A 26 -3.23 -3.28 -12.48
C ARG A 26 -2.10 -3.94 -11.73
N ARG A 27 -0.88 -3.63 -12.13
CA ARG A 27 0.30 -3.94 -11.33
C ARG A 27 0.53 -2.80 -10.37
N VAL A 28 0.89 -3.12 -9.13
CA VAL A 28 1.15 -2.12 -8.11
C VAL A 28 2.53 -2.35 -7.52
N ARG A 29 3.25 -1.25 -7.36
CA ARG A 29 4.47 -1.21 -6.57
C ARG A 29 4.19 -0.40 -5.33
N PHE A 30 4.38 -1.00 -4.16
CA PHE A 30 4.27 -0.28 -2.90
C PHE A 30 5.67 0.15 -2.48
N LEU A 31 5.84 1.46 -2.28
CA LEU A 31 7.08 2.01 -1.74
C LEU A 31 6.89 2.27 -0.26
N ILE A 32 7.72 1.62 0.56
CA ILE A 32 7.63 1.71 2.01
C ILE A 32 8.86 2.44 2.52
N ARG A 33 8.67 3.68 2.97
CA ARG A 33 9.77 4.51 3.47
C ARG A 33 9.65 4.71 4.97
N GLY A 34 10.72 4.39 5.71
CA GLY A 34 10.82 4.72 7.12
C GLY A 34 11.60 5.99 7.32
N GLU A 35 11.15 6.85 8.22
CA GLU A 35 11.83 8.08 8.60
C GLU A 35 12.21 8.03 10.05
N GLY A 36 13.42 8.51 10.36
CA GLY A 36 13.99 8.50 11.68
C GLY A 36 14.69 7.19 12.03
N PRO A 37 15.22 7.06 13.24
CA PRO A 37 15.95 5.87 13.66
C PRO A 37 15.01 4.75 14.10
N VAL A 38 14.18 4.28 13.15
CA VAL A 38 13.17 3.25 13.40
C VAL A 38 13.79 2.02 14.05
N SER A 39 13.31 1.65 15.22
CA SER A 39 13.78 0.49 15.97
C SER A 39 12.84 -0.70 15.90
N ALA A 40 11.57 -0.48 15.54
CA ALA A 40 10.57 -1.53 15.35
C ALA A 40 9.48 -1.02 14.44
N GLY A 41 8.79 -1.93 13.80
CA GLY A 41 7.65 -1.61 12.94
C GLY A 41 7.57 -2.55 11.75
N ALA A 42 6.36 -2.82 11.32
CA ALA A 42 6.11 -3.62 10.13
C ALA A 42 4.83 -3.19 9.45
N VAL A 43 4.82 -3.31 8.13
CA VAL A 43 3.66 -3.05 7.28
C VAL A 43 3.24 -4.36 6.64
N THR A 44 1.96 -4.69 6.72
CA THR A 44 1.39 -5.84 6.03
C THR A 44 0.55 -5.33 4.87
N ILE A 45 0.92 -5.75 3.67
CA ILE A 45 0.16 -5.46 2.47
C ILE A 45 -0.97 -6.47 2.39
N GLU A 46 -2.19 -5.96 2.32
CA GLU A 46 -3.40 -6.79 2.31
C GLU A 46 -4.27 -6.44 1.11
N CYS A 47 -4.98 -7.43 0.61
CA CYS A 47 -5.95 -7.23 -0.45
C CYS A 47 -7.31 -7.80 -0.06
N CYS A 48 -8.35 -7.16 -0.56
CA CYS A 48 -9.72 -7.63 -0.48
C CYS A 48 -10.19 -7.87 -1.91
N PRO A 49 -10.44 -9.13 -2.31
CA PRO A 49 -10.85 -9.42 -3.68
C PRO A 49 -12.14 -8.68 -4.06
N GLU A 50 -12.24 -8.35 -5.33
CA GLU A 50 -13.37 -7.60 -5.88
C GLU A 50 -14.72 -8.24 -5.57
N SER A 51 -14.77 -9.55 -5.51
CA SER A 51 -16.01 -10.30 -5.21
C SER A 51 -16.50 -10.11 -3.79
N THR A 52 -15.66 -9.58 -2.88
CA THR A 52 -16.02 -9.36 -1.49
C THR A 52 -16.32 -7.88 -1.29
N LYS A 53 -17.54 -7.55 -0.93
CA LYS A 53 -17.95 -6.17 -0.76
C LYS A 53 -17.45 -5.57 0.56
N ALA A 54 -17.15 -4.28 0.53
CA ALA A 54 -16.90 -3.44 1.70
C ALA A 54 -15.67 -3.83 2.53
N GLY A 55 -14.72 -4.51 1.96
CA GLY A 55 -13.48 -4.82 2.64
C GLY A 55 -13.65 -5.73 3.87
N LYS A 56 -14.52 -6.72 3.78
CA LYS A 56 -14.79 -7.64 4.89
C LYS A 56 -13.74 -8.74 5.03
N PHE A 57 -13.10 -9.11 3.94
CA PHE A 57 -12.15 -10.22 3.92
C PHE A 57 -10.82 -9.75 3.38
N TRP A 58 -9.90 -9.46 4.29
CA TRP A 58 -8.56 -9.03 3.94
C TRP A 58 -7.62 -10.23 3.97
N MET A 59 -6.89 -10.41 2.86
CA MET A 59 -5.88 -11.44 2.75
C MET A 59 -4.51 -10.79 2.82
N GLU A 60 -3.62 -11.37 3.62
CA GLU A 60 -2.24 -10.89 3.71
C GLU A 60 -1.45 -11.35 2.49
N LEU A 61 -0.75 -10.42 1.86
CA LEU A 61 0.14 -10.71 0.74
C LEU A 61 1.59 -10.77 1.19
N ALA A 62 2.00 -9.82 2.02
CA ALA A 62 3.37 -9.75 2.50
C ALA A 62 3.45 -8.88 3.75
N THR A 63 4.42 -9.17 4.60
CA THR A 63 4.75 -8.34 5.75
C THR A 63 6.18 -7.87 5.59
N ILE A 64 6.38 -6.54 5.66
CA ILE A 64 7.65 -5.91 5.36
C ILE A 64 8.09 -5.08 6.57
N PRO A 65 9.29 -5.34 7.10
CA PRO A 65 9.82 -4.49 8.17
C PRO A 65 10.00 -3.05 7.69
N VAL A 66 9.67 -2.09 8.54
CA VAL A 66 9.86 -0.68 8.22
C VAL A 66 11.36 -0.36 8.28
N PRO A 67 11.95 0.12 7.16
CA PRO A 67 13.35 0.49 7.16
C PRO A 67 13.60 1.76 7.97
N ALA A 68 14.83 1.92 8.46
CA ALA A 68 15.23 3.11 9.21
C ALA A 68 15.93 4.14 8.31
N ASP A 69 16.05 5.36 8.83
CA ASP A 69 16.92 6.41 8.27
C ASP A 69 16.66 6.72 6.80
N SER A 70 15.40 6.93 6.45
CA SER A 70 14.94 7.20 5.08
C SER A 70 15.20 6.05 4.11
N GLY A 71 15.38 4.85 4.65
CA GLY A 71 15.48 3.65 3.83
C GLY A 71 14.17 3.37 3.10
N LEU A 72 14.29 2.61 2.01
CA LEU A 72 13.16 2.30 1.15
C LEU A 72 13.06 0.79 0.94
N ALA A 73 11.91 0.23 1.25
CA ALA A 73 11.56 -1.13 0.88
C ALA A 73 10.47 -1.09 -0.19
N GLN A 74 10.37 -2.15 -0.96
CA GLN A 74 9.40 -2.23 -2.07
C GLN A 74 8.71 -3.58 -2.09
N TYR A 75 7.46 -3.57 -2.51
CA TYR A 75 6.70 -4.78 -2.76
C TYR A 75 5.93 -4.63 -4.07
N TYR A 76 6.00 -5.64 -4.92
CA TYR A 76 5.32 -5.67 -6.21
C TYR A 76 4.20 -6.68 -6.19
N THR A 77 3.06 -6.31 -6.78
CA THR A 77 1.98 -7.27 -7.01
C THR A 77 1.95 -7.70 -8.47
N GLU A 78 1.40 -8.89 -8.70
CA GLU A 78 0.92 -9.26 -10.02
C GLU A 78 -0.26 -8.37 -10.39
N GLU A 79 -0.72 -8.47 -11.64
CA GLU A 79 -1.93 -7.76 -12.04
C GLU A 79 -3.11 -8.21 -11.17
N ALA A 80 -3.76 -7.26 -10.53
CA ALA A 80 -4.86 -7.54 -9.62
C ALA A 80 -5.84 -6.37 -9.57
N SER A 81 -7.08 -6.68 -9.21
CA SER A 81 -8.13 -5.70 -8.97
C SER A 81 -8.68 -5.88 -7.57
N GLY A 82 -9.49 -4.94 -7.11
CA GLY A 82 -10.09 -4.96 -5.79
C GLY A 82 -9.55 -3.85 -4.90
N LEU A 83 -9.58 -4.10 -3.60
CA LEU A 83 -9.10 -3.15 -2.60
C LEU A 83 -7.76 -3.62 -2.04
N PHE A 84 -6.86 -2.67 -1.84
CA PHE A 84 -5.56 -2.93 -1.20
C PHE A 84 -5.35 -1.93 -0.08
N ARG A 85 -4.63 -2.36 0.94
CA ARG A 85 -4.20 -1.47 2.02
C ARG A 85 -2.85 -1.90 2.54
N ALA A 86 -2.16 -0.96 3.17
CA ALA A 86 -0.88 -1.20 3.83
C ALA A 86 -1.10 -0.97 5.33
N ARG A 87 -1.52 -2.01 6.04
CA ARG A 87 -1.79 -1.93 7.47
C ARG A 87 -0.48 -1.96 8.24
N ILE A 88 -0.34 -1.07 9.22
CA ILE A 88 0.78 -1.16 10.14
C ILE A 88 0.47 -2.29 11.11
N SER A 89 1.07 -3.45 10.87
CA SER A 89 0.82 -4.67 11.64
C SER A 89 1.63 -4.72 12.94
N ARG A 90 2.72 -3.96 13.00
CA ARG A 90 3.52 -3.76 14.20
C ARG A 90 3.78 -2.26 14.32
N PRO A 91 3.41 -1.62 15.44
CA PRO A 91 3.60 -0.17 15.60
C PRO A 91 5.06 0.26 15.35
N VAL A 92 5.20 1.40 14.69
CA VAL A 92 6.52 1.95 14.37
C VAL A 92 7.04 2.69 15.59
N SER A 93 8.24 2.32 16.04
CA SER A 93 8.92 2.94 17.17
C SER A 93 10.09 3.80 16.70
N ASN A 94 10.24 4.97 17.27
CA ASN A 94 11.34 5.90 17.01
C ASN A 94 11.37 6.41 15.57
N GLY A 95 10.20 6.55 14.96
CA GLY A 95 10.10 7.06 13.61
C GLY A 95 8.70 6.89 13.05
N THR A 96 8.59 7.06 11.75
CA THR A 96 7.32 6.95 11.04
C THR A 96 7.49 6.17 9.75
N VAL A 97 6.37 5.76 9.16
CA VAL A 97 6.36 5.09 7.86
C VAL A 97 5.42 5.78 6.89
N THR A 98 5.86 5.91 5.65
CA THR A 98 5.04 6.38 4.54
C THR A 98 4.99 5.28 3.50
N VAL A 99 3.79 4.89 3.09
CA VAL A 99 3.59 3.89 2.05
C VAL A 99 2.90 4.53 0.87
N THR A 100 3.56 4.53 -0.28
CA THR A 100 3.06 5.15 -1.50
C THR A 100 2.86 4.09 -2.58
N PRO A 101 1.65 3.99 -3.16
CA PRO A 101 1.43 3.06 -4.25
C PRO A 101 1.76 3.71 -5.60
N LEU A 102 2.44 2.93 -6.45
CA LEU A 102 2.64 3.25 -7.85
C LEU A 102 1.84 2.23 -8.66
N VAL A 103 1.00 2.71 -9.55
CA VAL A 103 0.07 1.85 -10.28
C VAL A 103 0.34 1.93 -11.77
N SER A 104 0.37 0.78 -12.45
CA SER A 104 0.54 0.73 -13.89
C SER A 104 -0.63 1.41 -14.60
N ARG A 105 -0.37 1.97 -15.77
CA ARG A 105 -1.43 2.60 -16.56
C ARG A 105 -2.40 1.56 -17.07
N GLY A 106 -3.68 1.91 -17.06
CA GLY A 106 -4.70 1.13 -17.67
C GLY A 106 -4.87 1.46 -19.16
N ARG A 107 -5.95 0.96 -19.74
CA ARG A 107 -6.31 1.27 -21.12
C ARG A 107 -6.67 2.73 -21.26
N GLN A 108 -6.18 3.35 -22.32
CA GLN A 108 -6.41 4.78 -22.56
C GLN A 108 -7.84 5.10 -23.00
N ASP A 109 -8.56 4.12 -23.48
CA ASP A 109 -9.93 4.29 -23.97
C ASP A 109 -10.98 4.29 -22.85
N ARG A 110 -10.56 4.18 -21.58
CA ARG A 110 -11.46 4.16 -20.44
C ARG A 110 -11.02 5.15 -19.38
N PRO A 111 -11.98 5.74 -18.64
CA PRO A 111 -11.65 6.56 -17.49
C PRO A 111 -10.92 5.70 -16.46
N ASP A 112 -9.83 6.22 -15.97
CA ASP A 112 -9.09 5.56 -14.89
C ASP A 112 -9.73 5.92 -13.54
N ARG A 113 -10.33 4.92 -12.89
CA ARG A 113 -11.00 5.07 -11.61
C ARG A 113 -10.16 4.60 -10.42
N THR A 114 -8.91 4.27 -10.69
CA THR A 114 -7.98 3.92 -9.63
C THR A 114 -7.76 5.13 -8.72
N LYS A 115 -7.96 4.94 -7.43
CA LYS A 115 -7.84 6.04 -6.48
C LYS A 115 -7.49 5.53 -5.07
N VAL A 116 -7.03 6.45 -4.24
CA VAL A 116 -6.80 6.21 -2.81
C VAL A 116 -7.93 6.87 -2.02
N VAL A 117 -8.57 6.11 -1.17
CA VAL A 117 -9.69 6.57 -0.33
C VAL A 117 -9.46 6.25 1.14
#